data_f598cdcdeaf4337bcb19bf5b69584dc8
#
_entry.id   f598cdcdeaf4337bcb19bf5b69584dc8
#
_cell.length_a   1.000
_cell.length_b   1.000
_cell.length_c   1.000
_cell.angle_alpha   90.00
_cell.angle_beta   90.00
_cell.angle_gamma   90.00
#
_symmetry.space_group_name_H-M   'P 1'
#
loop_
_entity.id
_entity.type
_entity.pdbx_description
1 polymer ?
#
loop_
_entity_poly.entity_id
_entity_poly.type
_entity_poly.pdbx_seq_one_letter_code
_entity_poly.pdbx_strand_id
1 'polypeptide(L)'
;MIALRHSLMKPTNIERSGKGKHVQRNAVSKRKWKKGVKGWVAALPFILPGLILVGLFVLYPMLFTIRISLSNYRIVQGQIDFVGLKNYINILTDASGRFWYAYRNNFLYALVTVPLILFGGMVFAYLINNLKRGKTMFKVGFYLPVITSWVIVSLVFTYMFNNSDRGLINYILVDKLHILNDYVPWLLREWSGNAAIWLMGAWKNIGWAILIFLAALQSIPRDLYEAADLDGAGIWGKFR
;
A
#
# COMPACT_ATOMS: atom_id res chain seq x y z
N MET A 1 69.27 -11.94 56.58
CA MET A 1 69.93 -13.12 56.02
C MET A 1 69.27 -13.33 54.67
N ILE A 2 69.88 -12.76 53.58
CA ILE A 2 70.43 -13.42 52.40
C ILE A 2 69.29 -14.12 51.57
N ALA A 3 69.07 -13.88 50.28
CA ALA A 3 69.91 -13.47 49.18
C ALA A 3 69.10 -12.95 48.01
N LEU A 4 69.68 -12.03 47.30
CA LEU A 4 69.46 -11.58 45.94
C LEU A 4 69.36 -12.76 44.91
N ARG A 5 68.50 -12.67 43.92
CA ARG A 5 68.81 -13.10 42.58
C ARG A 5 68.14 -12.25 41.50
N HIS A 6 68.99 -11.59 40.75
CA HIS A 6 68.76 -11.01 39.44
C HIS A 6 68.14 -12.03 38.47
N SER A 7 67.16 -11.62 37.71
CA SER A 7 66.86 -12.26 36.42
C SER A 7 66.46 -11.21 35.40
N LEU A 8 67.37 -10.87 34.64
CA LEU A 8 67.52 -10.42 33.25
C LEU A 8 66.23 -10.12 32.51
N MET A 9 66.08 -8.88 32.09
CA MET A 9 65.19 -8.38 31.05
C MET A 9 65.49 -9.10 29.71
N LYS A 10 64.45 -9.68 29.12
CA LYS A 10 64.43 -10.06 27.70
C LYS A 10 63.87 -8.86 26.89
N PRO A 11 64.50 -8.51 25.75
CA PRO A 11 63.98 -7.43 24.91
C PRO A 11 62.67 -7.85 24.23
N THR A 12 61.71 -6.99 24.31
CA THR A 12 60.40 -7.09 23.61
C THR A 12 60.57 -6.90 22.12
N ASN A 13 60.29 -7.94 21.35
CA ASN A 13 60.20 -7.91 19.90
C ASN A 13 58.90 -7.17 19.47
N ILE A 14 58.95 -5.86 19.30
CA ILE A 14 57.91 -5.05 18.72
C ILE A 14 58.38 -4.61 17.32
N GLU A 15 58.41 -5.51 16.38
CA GLU A 15 58.51 -5.12 14.95
C GLU A 15 58.25 -6.29 14.00
N ARG A 16 57.05 -6.88 14.00
CA ARG A 16 56.60 -7.73 12.87
C ARG A 16 55.06 -7.88 12.81
N SER A 17 54.25 -6.83 13.04
CA SER A 17 52.79 -6.96 12.99
C SER A 17 52.11 -6.15 11.87
N GLY A 18 52.82 -5.40 11.04
CA GLY A 18 52.21 -4.50 10.05
C GLY A 18 51.84 -5.14 8.70
N LYS A 19 52.59 -6.13 8.23
CA LYS A 19 52.36 -6.69 6.87
C LYS A 19 51.40 -7.85 6.78
N GLY A 20 51.11 -8.56 7.88
CA GLY A 20 50.21 -9.72 7.87
C GLY A 20 48.69 -9.35 7.84
N LYS A 21 48.32 -8.19 8.39
CA LYS A 21 46.90 -7.79 8.50
C LYS A 21 46.28 -7.31 7.17
N HIS A 22 47.08 -6.72 6.27
CA HIS A 22 46.59 -6.27 4.97
C HIS A 22 46.36 -7.42 3.98
N VAL A 23 47.15 -8.47 4.00
CA VAL A 23 47.03 -9.62 3.11
C VAL A 23 45.82 -10.48 3.53
N GLN A 24 45.56 -10.64 4.83
CA GLN A 24 44.38 -11.39 5.32
C GLN A 24 43.03 -10.66 5.05
N ARG A 25 43.02 -9.32 5.13
CA ARG A 25 41.78 -8.54 4.83
C ARG A 25 41.33 -8.70 3.38
N ASN A 26 42.25 -8.68 2.43
CA ASN A 26 41.95 -8.81 1.00
C ASN A 26 41.55 -10.25 0.61
N ALA A 27 42.08 -11.29 1.28
CA ALA A 27 41.72 -12.67 1.05
C ALA A 27 40.32 -13.01 1.60
N VAL A 28 39.95 -12.46 2.76
CA VAL A 28 38.61 -12.62 3.37
C VAL A 28 37.56 -11.90 2.56
N SER A 29 37.84 -10.69 2.02
CA SER A 29 36.94 -9.94 1.16
C SER A 29 36.65 -10.69 -0.15
N LYS A 30 37.67 -11.17 -0.85
CA LYS A 30 37.51 -11.95 -2.09
C LYS A 30 36.77 -13.28 -1.88
N ARG A 31 36.93 -13.92 -0.71
CA ARG A 31 36.25 -15.20 -0.37
C ARG A 31 34.79 -14.98 -0.03
N LYS A 32 34.42 -13.86 0.61
CA LYS A 32 33.03 -13.46 0.85
C LYS A 32 32.31 -13.13 -0.46
N TRP A 33 32.96 -12.44 -1.39
CA TRP A 33 32.37 -12.09 -2.69
C TRP A 33 32.10 -13.34 -3.55
N LYS A 34 33.05 -14.27 -3.64
CA LYS A 34 32.86 -15.56 -4.36
C LYS A 34 31.77 -16.45 -3.75
N LYS A 35 31.59 -16.43 -2.42
CA LYS A 35 30.48 -17.12 -1.75
C LYS A 35 29.13 -16.47 -2.07
N GLY A 36 29.06 -15.13 -2.16
CA GLY A 36 27.84 -14.41 -2.55
C GLY A 36 27.39 -14.80 -3.97
N VAL A 37 28.30 -14.74 -4.96
CA VAL A 37 27.99 -15.06 -6.36
C VAL A 37 27.55 -16.52 -6.52
N LYS A 38 28.20 -17.50 -5.85
CA LYS A 38 27.76 -18.89 -5.85
C LYS A 38 26.39 -19.09 -5.20
N GLY A 39 26.07 -18.32 -4.16
CA GLY A 39 24.74 -18.33 -3.53
C GLY A 39 23.63 -17.84 -4.46
N TRP A 40 23.88 -16.77 -5.21
CA TRP A 40 22.95 -16.27 -6.21
C TRP A 40 22.69 -17.27 -7.34
N VAL A 41 23.74 -17.90 -7.87
CA VAL A 41 23.61 -18.92 -8.92
C VAL A 41 22.84 -20.16 -8.42
N ALA A 42 23.04 -20.56 -7.17
CA ALA A 42 22.30 -21.64 -6.57
C ALA A 42 20.81 -21.30 -6.31
N ALA A 43 20.49 -20.03 -6.10
CA ALA A 43 19.11 -19.57 -5.92
C ALA A 43 18.35 -19.39 -7.25
N LEU A 44 19.07 -19.19 -8.38
CA LEU A 44 18.48 -18.96 -9.69
C LEU A 44 17.41 -19.99 -10.09
N PRO A 45 17.62 -21.32 -9.98
CA PRO A 45 16.61 -22.31 -10.36
C PRO A 45 15.30 -22.17 -9.60
N PHE A 46 15.35 -21.69 -8.35
CA PHE A 46 14.17 -21.49 -7.51
C PHE A 46 13.44 -20.18 -7.83
N ILE A 47 14.17 -19.14 -8.26
CA ILE A 47 13.60 -17.82 -8.55
C ILE A 47 13.17 -17.73 -10.02
N LEU A 48 13.83 -18.45 -10.93
CA LEU A 48 13.66 -18.36 -12.37
C LEU A 48 12.22 -18.63 -12.84
N PRO A 49 11.48 -19.62 -12.33
CA PRO A 49 10.08 -19.81 -12.72
C PRO A 49 9.21 -18.58 -12.40
N GLY A 50 9.39 -17.99 -11.21
CA GLY A 50 8.69 -16.77 -10.83
C GLY A 50 9.09 -15.57 -11.71
N LEU A 51 10.38 -15.41 -11.99
CA LEU A 51 10.86 -14.33 -12.88
C LEU A 51 10.35 -14.48 -14.32
N ILE A 52 10.24 -15.71 -14.84
CA ILE A 52 9.65 -15.95 -16.17
C ILE A 52 8.19 -15.52 -16.19
N LEU A 53 7.40 -15.88 -15.16
CA LEU A 53 5.99 -15.48 -15.07
C LEU A 53 5.85 -13.95 -14.98
N VAL A 54 6.65 -13.30 -14.14
CA VAL A 54 6.68 -11.84 -14.07
C VAL A 54 7.11 -11.22 -15.40
N GLY A 55 8.12 -11.79 -16.06
CA GLY A 55 8.58 -11.34 -17.37
C GLY A 55 7.48 -11.40 -18.43
N LEU A 56 6.79 -12.54 -18.52
CA LEU A 56 5.76 -12.78 -19.54
C LEU A 56 4.44 -12.03 -19.24
N PHE A 57 3.99 -12.02 -18.00
CA PHE A 57 2.65 -11.51 -17.66
C PHE A 57 2.64 -10.09 -17.11
N VAL A 58 3.78 -9.56 -16.71
CA VAL A 58 3.89 -8.19 -16.19
C VAL A 58 4.79 -7.32 -17.08
N LEU A 59 6.06 -7.71 -17.26
CA LEU A 59 7.01 -6.85 -17.96
C LEU A 59 6.71 -6.77 -19.46
N TYR A 60 6.40 -7.90 -20.11
CA TYR A 60 6.08 -7.89 -21.54
C TYR A 60 4.82 -7.05 -21.86
N PRO A 61 3.65 -7.22 -21.20
CA PRO A 61 2.51 -6.35 -21.43
C PRO A 61 2.78 -4.88 -21.10
N MET A 62 3.58 -4.60 -20.08
CA MET A 62 3.96 -3.23 -19.72
C MET A 62 4.77 -2.57 -20.86
N LEU A 63 5.81 -3.23 -21.38
CA LEU A 63 6.60 -2.72 -22.49
C LEU A 63 5.76 -2.62 -23.79
N PHE A 64 4.88 -3.59 -24.02
CA PHE A 64 3.97 -3.57 -25.15
C PHE A 64 2.98 -2.40 -25.07
N THR A 65 2.47 -2.08 -23.88
CA THR A 65 1.60 -0.91 -23.65
C THR A 65 2.33 0.39 -23.99
N ILE A 66 3.60 0.54 -23.60
CA ILE A 66 4.41 1.71 -23.98
C ILE A 66 4.51 1.82 -25.51
N ARG A 67 4.77 0.72 -26.21
CA ARG A 67 4.82 0.70 -27.68
C ARG A 67 3.48 1.09 -28.30
N ILE A 68 2.37 0.55 -27.81
CA ILE A 68 1.01 0.89 -28.30
C ILE A 68 0.69 2.36 -28.03
N SER A 69 1.05 2.90 -26.88
CA SER A 69 0.76 4.30 -26.53
C SER A 69 1.38 5.30 -27.52
N LEU A 70 2.51 4.91 -28.13
CA LEU A 70 3.22 5.69 -29.16
C LEU A 70 2.80 5.32 -30.59
N SER A 71 1.78 4.48 -30.77
CA SER A 71 1.37 3.94 -32.06
C SER A 71 -0.14 4.10 -32.24
N ASN A 72 -0.59 4.10 -33.53
CA ASN A 72 -2.00 3.91 -33.88
C ASN A 72 -2.24 2.42 -34.02
N TYR A 73 -2.83 1.79 -33.02
CA TYR A 73 -3.09 0.35 -32.99
C TYR A 73 -4.51 0.05 -33.45
N ARG A 74 -4.63 -0.60 -34.61
CA ARG A 74 -5.92 -1.06 -35.17
C ARG A 74 -6.11 -2.52 -34.82
N ILE A 75 -6.88 -2.80 -33.78
CA ILE A 75 -7.10 -4.14 -33.23
C ILE A 75 -7.60 -5.11 -34.31
N VAL A 76 -8.58 -4.70 -35.13
CA VAL A 76 -9.22 -5.55 -36.16
C VAL A 76 -8.25 -5.93 -37.30
N GLN A 77 -7.32 -5.03 -37.64
CA GLN A 77 -6.37 -5.22 -38.72
C GLN A 77 -5.01 -5.72 -38.25
N GLY A 78 -4.77 -5.75 -36.95
CA GLY A 78 -3.48 -6.12 -36.35
C GLY A 78 -2.33 -5.15 -36.69
N GLN A 79 -2.64 -3.98 -37.26
CA GLN A 79 -1.64 -3.02 -37.72
C GLN A 79 -1.22 -2.08 -36.57
N ILE A 80 0.07 -1.85 -36.45
CA ILE A 80 0.67 -0.94 -35.46
C ILE A 80 1.52 0.09 -36.21
N ASP A 81 0.97 1.29 -36.40
CA ASP A 81 1.64 2.39 -37.05
C ASP A 81 2.24 3.32 -36.00
N PHE A 82 3.55 3.50 -36.01
CA PHE A 82 4.19 4.40 -35.02
C PHE A 82 3.85 5.87 -35.33
N VAL A 83 3.24 6.55 -34.35
CA VAL A 83 2.79 7.95 -34.45
C VAL A 83 3.47 8.88 -33.45
N GLY A 84 4.44 8.38 -32.68
CA GLY A 84 5.14 9.14 -31.66
C GLY A 84 4.19 9.67 -30.57
N LEU A 85 4.33 10.93 -30.20
CA LEU A 85 3.55 11.56 -29.13
C LEU A 85 2.16 12.05 -29.56
N LYS A 86 1.72 11.79 -30.79
CA LYS A 86 0.45 12.29 -31.32
C LYS A 86 -0.75 11.94 -30.44
N ASN A 87 -0.79 10.70 -29.92
CA ASN A 87 -1.87 10.27 -29.02
C ASN A 87 -1.95 11.12 -27.75
N TYR A 88 -0.80 11.43 -27.17
CA TYR A 88 -0.72 12.27 -25.96
C TYR A 88 -1.14 13.71 -26.23
N ILE A 89 -0.67 14.27 -27.35
CA ILE A 89 -1.07 15.61 -27.79
C ILE A 89 -2.59 15.66 -27.99
N ASN A 90 -3.15 14.72 -28.73
CA ASN A 90 -4.59 14.65 -28.97
C ASN A 90 -5.41 14.60 -27.67
N ILE A 91 -5.00 13.78 -26.70
CA ILE A 91 -5.68 13.67 -25.39
C ILE A 91 -5.61 15.00 -24.61
N LEU A 92 -4.45 15.63 -24.57
CA LEU A 92 -4.22 16.86 -23.82
C LEU A 92 -4.90 18.09 -24.45
N THR A 93 -5.05 18.08 -25.78
CA THR A 93 -5.65 19.18 -26.57
C THR A 93 -7.09 18.89 -27.00
N ASP A 94 -7.68 17.78 -26.53
CA ASP A 94 -9.08 17.43 -26.88
C ASP A 94 -10.04 18.53 -26.42
N ALA A 95 -10.65 19.20 -27.40
CA ALA A 95 -11.60 20.28 -27.17
C ALA A 95 -12.87 19.82 -26.42
N SER A 96 -13.16 18.52 -26.39
CA SER A 96 -14.27 17.98 -25.58
C SER A 96 -14.03 18.05 -24.07
N GLY A 97 -12.77 18.23 -23.65
CA GLY A 97 -12.39 18.30 -22.24
C GLY A 97 -12.58 17.01 -21.44
N ARG A 98 -12.98 15.91 -22.10
CA ARG A 98 -13.29 14.62 -21.44
C ARG A 98 -12.12 14.09 -20.62
N PHE A 99 -10.91 14.23 -21.13
CA PHE A 99 -9.71 13.80 -20.41
C PHE A 99 -9.55 14.59 -19.09
N TRP A 100 -9.65 15.91 -19.14
CA TRP A 100 -9.48 16.77 -17.97
C TRP A 100 -10.61 16.58 -16.96
N TYR A 101 -11.83 16.33 -17.44
CA TYR A 101 -12.95 15.98 -16.59
C TYR A 101 -12.71 14.64 -15.85
N ALA A 102 -12.30 13.60 -16.57
CA ALA A 102 -11.96 12.31 -15.99
C ALA A 102 -10.77 12.41 -15.01
N TYR A 103 -9.74 13.18 -15.38
CA TYR A 103 -8.58 13.42 -14.52
C TYR A 103 -8.99 14.10 -13.21
N ARG A 104 -9.80 15.15 -13.27
CA ARG A 104 -10.34 15.86 -12.10
C ARG A 104 -11.11 14.90 -11.19
N ASN A 105 -12.00 14.08 -11.75
CA ASN A 105 -12.78 13.14 -10.97
C ASN A 105 -11.91 12.07 -10.29
N ASN A 106 -10.90 11.54 -10.97
CA ASN A 106 -9.95 10.62 -10.36
C ASN A 106 -9.11 11.28 -9.25
N PHE A 107 -8.68 12.52 -9.49
CA PHE A 107 -7.94 13.28 -8.48
C PHE A 107 -8.79 13.54 -7.23
N LEU A 108 -10.04 13.98 -7.41
CA LEU A 108 -10.99 14.18 -6.31
C LEU A 108 -11.29 12.87 -5.58
N TYR A 109 -11.47 11.78 -6.33
CA TYR A 109 -11.62 10.44 -5.73
C TYR A 109 -10.45 10.11 -4.81
N ALA A 110 -9.22 10.27 -5.27
CA ALA A 110 -8.04 10.01 -4.44
C ALA A 110 -7.96 10.97 -3.25
N LEU A 111 -8.22 12.27 -3.47
CA LEU A 111 -8.14 13.31 -2.43
C LEU A 111 -9.15 13.06 -1.29
N VAL A 112 -10.31 12.50 -1.59
CA VAL A 112 -11.36 12.24 -0.60
C VAL A 112 -11.20 10.83 0.00
N THR A 113 -11.06 9.81 -0.83
CA THR A 113 -11.08 8.42 -0.35
C THR A 113 -9.81 8.02 0.40
N VAL A 114 -8.63 8.49 -0.03
CA VAL A 114 -7.37 8.13 0.65
C VAL A 114 -7.34 8.65 2.09
N PRO A 115 -7.62 9.94 2.37
CA PRO A 115 -7.72 10.39 3.76
C PRO A 115 -8.79 9.66 4.57
N LEU A 116 -9.99 9.42 4.00
CA LEU A 116 -11.05 8.69 4.69
C LEU A 116 -10.60 7.27 5.07
N ILE A 117 -9.92 6.56 4.17
CA ILE A 117 -9.41 5.21 4.42
C ILE A 117 -8.31 5.24 5.49
N LEU A 118 -7.36 6.18 5.39
CA LEU A 118 -6.24 6.24 6.32
C LEU A 118 -6.69 6.68 7.71
N PHE A 119 -7.38 7.82 7.83
CA PHE A 119 -7.83 8.31 9.13
C PHE A 119 -8.88 7.39 9.75
N GLY A 120 -9.89 6.98 8.97
CA GLY A 120 -10.89 6.04 9.45
C GLY A 120 -10.27 4.70 9.84
N GLY A 121 -9.38 4.16 9.01
CA GLY A 121 -8.64 2.93 9.28
C GLY A 121 -7.85 2.99 10.57
N MET A 122 -7.13 4.09 10.80
CA MET A 122 -6.35 4.31 12.02
C MET A 122 -7.23 4.42 13.26
N VAL A 123 -8.32 5.21 13.19
CA VAL A 123 -9.27 5.36 14.30
C VAL A 123 -9.91 4.02 14.66
N PHE A 124 -10.44 3.29 13.67
CA PHE A 124 -11.05 1.98 13.94
C PHE A 124 -10.03 0.94 14.41
N ALA A 125 -8.81 0.94 13.88
CA ALA A 125 -7.74 0.06 14.37
C ALA A 125 -7.42 0.34 15.85
N TYR A 126 -7.30 1.61 16.23
CA TYR A 126 -7.08 2.00 17.62
C TYR A 126 -8.23 1.58 18.53
N LEU A 127 -9.49 1.82 18.11
CA LEU A 127 -10.67 1.39 18.87
C LEU A 127 -10.69 -0.14 19.05
N ILE A 128 -10.47 -0.90 17.96
CA ILE A 128 -10.43 -2.36 18.00
C ILE A 128 -9.28 -2.87 18.87
N ASN A 129 -8.11 -2.22 18.81
CA ASN A 129 -6.96 -2.61 19.64
C ASN A 129 -7.27 -2.52 21.14
N ASN A 130 -8.06 -1.53 21.54
CA ASN A 130 -8.42 -1.30 22.95
C ASN A 130 -9.65 -2.10 23.43
N LEU A 131 -10.36 -2.81 22.54
CA LEU A 131 -11.48 -3.66 22.95
C LEU A 131 -11.01 -4.79 23.88
N LYS A 132 -11.76 -5.07 24.94
CA LYS A 132 -11.49 -6.22 25.82
C LYS A 132 -11.99 -7.54 25.23
N ARG A 133 -13.10 -7.52 24.51
CA ARG A 133 -13.75 -8.70 23.91
C ARG A 133 -14.25 -8.39 22.49
N GLY A 134 -14.40 -9.40 21.64
CA GLY A 134 -15.00 -9.25 20.31
C GLY A 134 -14.05 -8.70 19.22
N LYS A 135 -12.75 -8.52 19.47
CA LYS A 135 -11.79 -8.01 18.46
C LYS A 135 -11.89 -8.74 17.13
N THR A 136 -11.99 -10.07 17.15
CA THR A 136 -12.06 -10.91 15.94
C THR A 136 -13.32 -10.63 15.14
N MET A 137 -14.46 -10.45 15.80
CA MET A 137 -15.74 -10.14 15.12
C MET A 137 -15.64 -8.83 14.34
N PHE A 138 -15.09 -7.77 14.94
CA PHE A 138 -14.87 -6.49 14.25
C PHE A 138 -13.87 -6.61 13.10
N LYS A 139 -12.76 -7.35 13.29
CA LYS A 139 -11.80 -7.60 12.20
C LYS A 139 -12.47 -8.29 11.01
N VAL A 140 -13.25 -9.34 11.25
CA VAL A 140 -13.98 -10.05 10.20
C VAL A 140 -15.01 -9.15 9.53
N GLY A 141 -15.80 -8.40 10.32
CA GLY A 141 -16.84 -7.50 9.80
C GLY A 141 -16.28 -6.42 8.88
N PHE A 142 -15.17 -5.77 9.27
CA PHE A 142 -14.52 -4.76 8.44
C PHE A 142 -13.75 -5.34 7.25
N TYR A 143 -13.29 -6.59 7.33
CA TYR A 143 -12.57 -7.23 6.23
C TYR A 143 -13.48 -7.89 5.20
N LEU A 144 -14.71 -8.21 5.55
CA LEU A 144 -15.69 -8.85 4.66
C LEU A 144 -15.93 -8.04 3.36
N PRO A 145 -16.11 -6.70 3.38
CA PRO A 145 -16.17 -5.91 2.16
C PRO A 145 -14.93 -6.04 1.26
N VAL A 146 -13.75 -6.17 1.86
CA VAL A 146 -12.47 -6.23 1.11
C VAL A 146 -12.43 -7.45 0.21
N ILE A 147 -12.87 -8.61 0.69
CA ILE A 147 -12.88 -9.88 -0.07
C ILE A 147 -14.07 -10.01 -1.03
N THR A 148 -15.08 -9.15 -0.88
CA THR A 148 -16.25 -9.18 -1.77
C THR A 148 -15.90 -8.66 -3.16
N SER A 149 -16.43 -9.27 -4.22
CA SER A 149 -16.23 -8.82 -5.59
C SER A 149 -16.68 -7.37 -5.81
N TRP A 150 -15.89 -6.59 -6.57
CA TRP A 150 -16.28 -5.24 -6.96
C TRP A 150 -17.61 -5.18 -7.71
N VAL A 151 -17.92 -6.18 -8.52
CA VAL A 151 -19.19 -6.26 -9.25
C VAL A 151 -20.38 -6.34 -8.28
N ILE A 152 -20.29 -7.21 -7.28
CA ILE A 152 -21.35 -7.36 -6.27
C ILE A 152 -21.51 -6.06 -5.48
N VAL A 153 -20.40 -5.48 -5.03
CA VAL A 153 -20.43 -4.22 -4.27
C VAL A 153 -21.05 -3.09 -5.10
N SER A 154 -20.67 -2.96 -6.38
CA SER A 154 -21.24 -1.92 -7.25
C SER A 154 -22.73 -2.11 -7.50
N LEU A 155 -23.20 -3.34 -7.66
CA LEU A 155 -24.65 -3.62 -7.80
C LEU A 155 -25.41 -3.26 -6.53
N VAL A 156 -24.90 -3.61 -5.36
CA VAL A 156 -25.52 -3.24 -4.06
C VAL A 156 -25.59 -1.72 -3.92
N PHE A 157 -24.48 -1.01 -4.21
CA PHE A 157 -24.47 0.46 -4.12
C PHE A 157 -25.37 1.12 -5.17
N THR A 158 -25.44 0.58 -6.38
CA THR A 158 -26.38 1.06 -7.41
C THR A 158 -27.83 0.90 -6.95
N TYR A 159 -28.17 -0.22 -6.29
CA TYR A 159 -29.48 -0.40 -5.69
C TYR A 159 -29.71 0.56 -4.51
N MET A 160 -28.76 0.69 -3.60
CA MET A 160 -28.89 1.60 -2.44
C MET A 160 -29.09 3.05 -2.86
N PHE A 161 -28.32 3.53 -3.85
CA PHE A 161 -28.37 4.89 -4.37
C PHE A 161 -29.22 5.03 -5.63
N ASN A 162 -30.22 4.14 -5.83
CA ASN A 162 -31.13 4.27 -6.95
C ASN A 162 -31.86 5.62 -6.90
N ASN A 163 -32.11 6.19 -8.07
CA ASN A 163 -32.65 7.56 -8.24
C ASN A 163 -34.17 7.67 -7.95
N SER A 164 -34.83 6.58 -7.68
CA SER A 164 -36.29 6.51 -7.45
C SER A 164 -36.63 6.10 -6.01
N ASP A 165 -37.92 5.94 -5.75
CA ASP A 165 -38.52 5.35 -4.54
C ASP A 165 -37.95 3.96 -4.19
N ARG A 166 -37.43 3.21 -5.18
CA ARG A 166 -36.85 1.88 -4.99
C ARG A 166 -35.41 1.93 -4.40
N GLY A 167 -34.79 3.11 -4.32
CA GLY A 167 -33.49 3.29 -3.71
C GLY A 167 -33.58 3.24 -2.19
N LEU A 168 -32.82 2.34 -1.55
CA LEU A 168 -32.80 2.20 -0.10
C LEU A 168 -32.55 3.54 0.63
N ILE A 169 -31.63 4.34 0.13
CA ILE A 169 -31.29 5.65 0.73
C ILE A 169 -32.45 6.63 0.58
N ASN A 170 -33.08 6.71 -0.59
CA ASN A 170 -34.25 7.53 -0.81
C ASN A 170 -35.42 7.09 0.07
N TYR A 171 -35.71 5.78 0.11
CA TYR A 171 -36.74 5.23 0.98
C TYR A 171 -36.54 5.62 2.45
N ILE A 172 -35.31 5.53 2.96
CA ILE A 172 -35.01 5.91 4.35
C ILE A 172 -35.19 7.41 4.56
N LEU A 173 -34.63 8.25 3.67
CA LEU A 173 -34.59 9.71 3.86
C LEU A 173 -35.94 10.39 3.59
N VAL A 174 -36.73 9.92 2.60
CA VAL A 174 -37.99 10.51 2.20
C VAL A 174 -39.15 9.83 2.93
N ASP A 175 -39.29 8.49 2.79
CA ASP A 175 -40.51 7.80 3.24
C ASP A 175 -40.51 7.44 4.73
N LYS A 176 -39.30 7.19 5.33
CA LYS A 176 -39.20 6.81 6.74
C LYS A 176 -38.89 7.95 7.67
N LEU A 177 -37.90 8.76 7.33
CA LEU A 177 -37.42 9.83 8.21
C LEU A 177 -38.01 11.20 7.87
N HIS A 178 -38.62 11.34 6.69
CA HIS A 178 -39.20 12.61 6.20
C HIS A 178 -38.19 13.79 6.27
N ILE A 179 -36.89 13.49 6.09
CA ILE A 179 -35.83 14.51 6.08
C ILE A 179 -35.82 15.28 4.76
N LEU A 180 -36.16 14.60 3.68
CA LEU A 180 -36.27 15.17 2.34
C LEU A 180 -37.68 15.06 1.84
N ASN A 181 -38.13 16.05 1.06
CA ASN A 181 -39.47 16.08 0.47
C ASN A 181 -39.54 15.30 -0.85
N ASP A 182 -38.43 15.23 -1.59
CA ASP A 182 -38.36 14.62 -2.91
C ASP A 182 -37.24 13.58 -2.99
N TYR A 183 -37.40 12.60 -3.90
CA TYR A 183 -36.40 11.60 -4.19
C TYR A 183 -35.18 12.23 -4.88
N VAL A 184 -34.02 11.98 -4.33
CA VAL A 184 -32.74 12.51 -4.85
C VAL A 184 -32.25 11.62 -5.99
N PRO A 185 -31.98 12.17 -7.19
CA PRO A 185 -31.37 11.41 -8.30
C PRO A 185 -29.86 11.26 -8.07
N TRP A 186 -29.48 10.44 -7.10
CA TRP A 186 -28.11 10.28 -6.60
C TRP A 186 -27.09 10.06 -7.71
N LEU A 187 -27.34 9.10 -8.61
CA LEU A 187 -26.40 8.67 -9.63
C LEU A 187 -26.45 9.50 -10.92
N LEU A 188 -27.44 10.38 -11.07
CA LEU A 188 -27.59 11.26 -12.24
C LEU A 188 -26.92 12.62 -12.06
N ARG A 189 -26.63 13.01 -10.84
CA ARG A 189 -25.94 14.28 -10.55
C ARG A 189 -24.46 14.03 -10.29
N GLU A 190 -23.59 14.88 -10.80
CA GLU A 190 -22.13 14.75 -10.69
C GLU A 190 -21.65 14.56 -9.24
N TRP A 191 -22.03 15.47 -8.35
CA TRP A 191 -21.52 15.48 -6.97
C TRP A 191 -22.09 14.35 -6.11
N SER A 192 -23.37 14.07 -6.21
CA SER A 192 -23.96 12.96 -5.46
C SER A 192 -23.51 11.60 -5.98
N GLY A 193 -23.32 11.45 -7.30
CA GLY A 193 -22.74 10.26 -7.89
C GLY A 193 -21.30 10.03 -7.46
N ASN A 194 -20.48 11.10 -7.48
CA ASN A 194 -19.12 11.05 -6.96
C ASN A 194 -19.09 10.69 -5.47
N ALA A 195 -19.96 11.29 -4.65
CA ALA A 195 -20.06 10.97 -3.22
C ALA A 195 -20.40 9.50 -2.97
N ALA A 196 -21.36 8.94 -3.75
CA ALA A 196 -21.68 7.51 -3.67
C ALA A 196 -20.50 6.61 -4.01
N ILE A 197 -19.72 6.96 -5.07
CA ILE A 197 -18.51 6.24 -5.48
C ILE A 197 -17.40 6.37 -4.41
N TRP A 198 -17.21 7.56 -3.84
CA TRP A 198 -16.23 7.78 -2.78
C TRP A 198 -16.56 6.97 -1.53
N LEU A 199 -17.82 6.96 -1.13
CA LEU A 199 -18.30 6.18 0.01
C LEU A 199 -18.10 4.68 -0.23
N MET A 200 -18.48 4.20 -1.41
CA MET A 200 -18.27 2.80 -1.82
C MET A 200 -16.80 2.41 -1.75
N GLY A 201 -15.92 3.23 -2.34
CA GLY A 201 -14.49 3.00 -2.36
C GLY A 201 -13.86 3.02 -0.96
N ALA A 202 -14.25 3.99 -0.13
CA ALA A 202 -13.78 4.09 1.24
C ALA A 202 -14.25 2.89 2.09
N TRP A 203 -15.55 2.58 2.06
CA TRP A 203 -16.13 1.46 2.81
C TRP A 203 -15.50 0.11 2.42
N LYS A 204 -15.28 -0.11 1.12
CA LYS A 204 -14.68 -1.35 0.65
C LYS A 204 -13.22 -1.52 1.08
N ASN A 205 -12.44 -0.43 1.13
CA ASN A 205 -11.00 -0.51 1.35
C ASN A 205 -10.55 -0.22 2.79
N ILE A 206 -11.41 0.37 3.62
CA ILE A 206 -11.07 0.73 5.00
C ILE A 206 -10.63 -0.48 5.84
N GLY A 207 -11.22 -1.66 5.60
CA GLY A 207 -10.86 -2.89 6.31
C GLY A 207 -9.41 -3.29 6.12
N TRP A 208 -8.85 -3.07 4.93
CA TRP A 208 -7.42 -3.30 4.67
C TRP A 208 -6.53 -2.37 5.51
N ALA A 209 -6.86 -1.07 5.54
CA ALA A 209 -6.14 -0.10 6.36
C ALA A 209 -6.21 -0.44 7.86
N ILE A 210 -7.39 -0.84 8.34
CA ILE A 210 -7.60 -1.29 9.73
C ILE A 210 -6.64 -2.43 10.09
N LEU A 211 -6.52 -3.44 9.23
CA LEU A 211 -5.64 -4.59 9.51
C LEU A 211 -4.16 -4.19 9.57
N ILE A 212 -3.72 -3.33 8.65
CA ILE A 212 -2.32 -2.85 8.64
C ILE A 212 -2.02 -2.02 9.89
N PHE A 213 -2.87 -1.04 10.21
CA PHE A 213 -2.68 -0.22 11.41
C PHE A 213 -2.78 -1.04 12.69
N LEU A 214 -3.68 -2.02 12.74
CA LEU A 214 -3.82 -2.89 13.89
C LEU A 214 -2.57 -3.76 14.08
N ALA A 215 -1.99 -4.28 13.01
CA ALA A 215 -0.73 -5.02 13.06
C ALA A 215 0.42 -4.12 13.56
N ALA A 216 0.49 -2.88 13.08
CA ALA A 216 1.46 -1.90 13.53
C ALA A 216 1.30 -1.58 15.02
N LEU A 217 0.07 -1.31 15.50
CA LEU A 217 -0.21 -1.05 16.92
C LEU A 217 0.14 -2.25 17.81
N GLN A 218 -0.07 -3.48 17.33
CA GLN A 218 0.24 -4.70 18.08
C GLN A 218 1.75 -5.02 18.11
N SER A 219 2.55 -4.41 17.23
CA SER A 219 4.01 -4.55 17.25
C SER A 219 4.71 -3.65 18.27
N ILE A 220 4.00 -2.69 18.85
CA ILE A 220 4.55 -1.78 19.86
C ILE A 220 4.65 -2.53 21.20
N PRO A 221 5.85 -2.62 21.82
CA PRO A 221 6.04 -3.24 23.13
C PRO A 221 5.17 -2.58 24.21
N ARG A 222 4.60 -3.40 25.10
CA ARG A 222 3.75 -2.90 26.19
C ARG A 222 4.48 -1.98 27.15
N ASP A 223 5.76 -2.23 27.37
CA ASP A 223 6.61 -1.43 28.26
C ASP A 223 6.62 0.05 27.89
N LEU A 224 6.48 0.40 26.61
CA LEU A 224 6.38 1.79 26.15
C LEU A 224 5.07 2.44 26.59
N TYR A 225 3.97 1.69 26.56
CA TYR A 225 2.68 2.19 27.05
C TYR A 225 2.68 2.35 28.58
N GLU A 226 3.33 1.43 29.30
CA GLU A 226 3.47 1.48 30.75
C GLU A 226 4.35 2.67 31.18
N ALA A 227 5.45 2.92 30.47
CA ALA A 227 6.29 4.10 30.69
C ALA A 227 5.51 5.40 30.44
N ALA A 228 4.74 5.48 29.36
CA ALA A 228 3.88 6.63 29.06
C ALA A 228 2.79 6.84 30.13
N ASP A 229 2.29 5.76 30.75
CA ASP A 229 1.34 5.85 31.85
C ASP A 229 1.99 6.45 33.12
N LEU A 230 3.23 6.06 33.41
CA LEU A 230 4.01 6.61 34.55
C LEU A 230 4.33 8.10 34.35
N ASP A 231 4.56 8.51 33.10
CA ASP A 231 4.78 9.92 32.73
C ASP A 231 3.47 10.73 32.67
N GLY A 232 2.31 10.13 32.98
CA GLY A 232 1.01 10.79 32.98
C GLY A 232 0.44 11.10 31.60
N ALA A 233 0.91 10.42 30.54
CA ALA A 233 0.42 10.61 29.19
C ALA A 233 -1.04 10.15 29.08
N GLY A 234 -1.94 11.06 28.72
CA GLY A 234 -3.32 10.73 28.39
C GLY A 234 -3.44 9.98 27.07
N ILE A 235 -4.69 9.65 26.67
CA ILE A 235 -5.00 8.89 25.42
C ILE A 235 -4.31 9.50 24.19
N TRP A 236 -4.33 10.83 24.06
CA TRP A 236 -3.68 11.55 22.96
C TRP A 236 -2.14 11.48 23.04
N GLY A 237 -1.57 11.52 24.24
CA GLY A 237 -0.12 11.38 24.43
C GLY A 237 0.38 10.01 23.98
N LYS A 238 -0.35 8.95 24.31
CA LYS A 238 -0.03 7.58 23.91
C LYS A 238 -0.28 7.31 22.40
N PHE A 239 -1.18 8.09 21.79
CA PHE A 239 -1.48 7.96 20.37
C PHE A 239 -0.46 8.70 19.47
N ARG A 240 0.10 9.81 19.97
CA ARG A 240 1.07 10.65 19.25
C ARG A 240 2.49 10.10 19.32
#